data_7b79aa7307fd12158986a2f9867cf96c
#
_entry.id   7b79aa7307fd12158986a2f9867cf96c
#
_cell.length_a   1.000
_cell.length_b   1.000
_cell.length_c   1.000
_cell.angle_alpha   90.00
_cell.angle_beta   90.00
_cell.angle_gamma   90.00
#
_symmetry.space_group_name_H-M   'P 1'
#
loop_
_entity.id
_entity.type
_entity.pdbx_description
1 polymer ?
#
loop_
_entity_poly.entity_id
_entity_poly.type
_entity_poly.pdbx_seq_one_letter_code
_entity_poly.pdbx_strand_id
1 'polypeptide(L)'
;GYGIKNSDYSWGGDSHAVDNSGDGGGRDFDMFLLSFSESVTLENAAFTWVVGDNDSKEVTVAGLNSIAAFESGANSTWNTVTSAIVENTLGHYGVGSKGSNGLYESTFTKLTGSAKYWLIGAYNTIFDDNAKSNFNSVQLKLSSIGVSMTQPTAEVSEPGALALMGLGLGLVLYRRKRRV
;
A
#
# COMPACT_ATOMS: atom_id res chain seq x y z
N GLY A 1 -10.03 14.50 4.20
CA GLY A 1 -9.65 13.30 3.48
C GLY A 1 -9.61 13.53 1.98
N TYR A 2 -8.95 12.64 1.30
CA TYR A 2 -8.85 12.64 -0.16
C TYR A 2 -9.95 11.73 -0.72
N GLY A 3 -10.59 12.14 -1.82
CA GLY A 3 -11.57 11.39 -2.58
C GLY A 3 -11.30 11.55 -4.07
N ILE A 4 -12.02 10.82 -4.88
CA ILE A 4 -11.99 10.92 -6.34
C ILE A 4 -13.30 11.57 -6.76
N LYS A 5 -13.26 12.55 -7.66
CA LYS A 5 -14.45 13.09 -8.29
C LYS A 5 -14.69 12.31 -9.57
N ASN A 6 -15.77 11.55 -9.62
CA ASN A 6 -16.25 10.89 -10.82
C ASN A 6 -17.58 11.47 -11.28
N SER A 7 -18.03 11.13 -12.50
CA SER A 7 -19.25 11.64 -13.12
C SER A 7 -20.43 10.69 -13.03
N ASP A 8 -20.25 9.54 -12.46
CA ASP A 8 -21.19 8.42 -12.44
C ASP A 8 -22.11 8.38 -11.23
N TYR A 9 -22.04 9.42 -10.39
CA TYR A 9 -22.90 9.52 -9.23
C TYR A 9 -24.10 10.45 -9.45
N SER A 10 -25.28 9.87 -9.64
CA SER A 10 -26.54 10.62 -9.84
C SER A 10 -27.48 10.67 -8.63
N TRP A 11 -27.18 9.99 -7.51
CA TRP A 11 -28.15 9.73 -6.43
C TRP A 11 -27.83 10.37 -5.08
N GLY A 12 -27.35 11.60 -5.03
CA GLY A 12 -27.32 12.39 -3.79
C GLY A 12 -26.31 11.98 -2.71
N GLY A 13 -25.33 11.11 -3.01
CA GLY A 13 -24.20 10.81 -2.16
C GLY A 13 -23.03 11.77 -2.37
N ASP A 14 -21.88 11.44 -1.85
CA ASP A 14 -20.69 12.27 -1.98
C ASP A 14 -19.93 11.93 -3.27
N SER A 15 -20.16 12.74 -4.33
CA SER A 15 -19.46 12.62 -5.62
C SER A 15 -17.94 12.78 -5.54
N HIS A 16 -17.38 12.86 -4.34
CA HIS A 16 -15.96 13.00 -4.07
C HIS A 16 -15.44 11.85 -3.19
N ALA A 17 -16.19 10.78 -3.04
CA ALA A 17 -15.74 9.57 -2.36
C ALA A 17 -15.00 8.65 -3.34
N VAL A 18 -14.20 7.77 -2.79
CA VAL A 18 -13.73 6.55 -3.47
C VAL A 18 -14.74 5.47 -3.16
N ASP A 19 -15.34 4.90 -4.17
CA ASP A 19 -16.43 3.94 -3.94
C ASP A 19 -16.41 2.75 -4.92
N ASN A 20 -17.34 1.82 -4.71
CA ASN A 20 -17.54 0.65 -5.56
C ASN A 20 -18.97 0.58 -6.14
N SER A 21 -19.60 1.71 -6.30
CA SER A 21 -20.95 1.86 -6.82
C SER A 21 -20.96 2.62 -8.13
N GLY A 22 -21.55 2.07 -9.17
CA GLY A 22 -21.77 2.75 -10.45
C GLY A 22 -23.24 3.09 -10.70
N ASP A 23 -23.48 3.99 -11.64
CA ASP A 23 -24.81 4.37 -12.12
C ASP A 23 -25.59 3.16 -12.64
N GLY A 24 -26.88 3.11 -12.33
CA GLY A 24 -27.75 2.05 -12.83
C GLY A 24 -27.57 0.68 -12.17
N GLY A 25 -26.89 0.60 -11.02
CA GLY A 25 -26.64 -0.65 -10.30
C GLY A 25 -25.48 -1.45 -10.86
N GLY A 26 -24.69 -0.85 -11.75
CA GLY A 26 -23.38 -1.36 -12.17
C GLY A 26 -22.36 -1.31 -11.05
N ARG A 27 -21.29 -2.08 -11.17
CA ARG A 27 -20.13 -1.98 -10.27
C ARG A 27 -19.11 -1.07 -10.94
N ASP A 28 -18.72 -0.04 -10.23
CA ASP A 28 -17.56 0.79 -10.55
C ASP A 28 -16.61 0.74 -9.36
N PHE A 29 -15.32 0.68 -9.63
CA PHE A 29 -14.33 0.50 -8.58
C PHE A 29 -13.33 1.64 -8.63
N ASP A 30 -13.51 2.59 -7.74
CA ASP A 30 -12.55 3.65 -7.53
C ASP A 30 -11.39 3.19 -6.64
N MET A 31 -10.17 3.50 -7.06
CA MET A 31 -8.97 3.23 -6.27
C MET A 31 -7.95 4.33 -6.44
N PHE A 32 -7.25 4.68 -5.36
CA PHE A 32 -6.05 5.51 -5.42
C PHE A 32 -4.88 4.67 -5.92
N LEU A 33 -4.12 5.22 -6.84
CA LEU A 33 -2.80 4.72 -7.19
C LEU A 33 -1.75 5.54 -6.43
N LEU A 34 -1.00 4.87 -5.56
CA LEU A 34 0.09 5.43 -4.78
C LEU A 34 1.42 5.02 -5.39
N SER A 35 2.36 5.95 -5.49
CA SER A 35 3.71 5.71 -5.98
C SER A 35 4.72 6.13 -4.92
N PHE A 36 5.59 5.23 -4.53
CA PHE A 36 6.67 5.45 -3.57
C PHE A 36 8.02 5.49 -4.30
N SER A 37 9.00 6.15 -3.73
CA SER A 37 10.38 6.17 -4.27
C SER A 37 11.03 4.78 -4.21
N GLU A 38 10.67 4.00 -3.20
CA GLU A 38 11.16 2.65 -2.94
C GLU A 38 10.00 1.69 -2.66
N SER A 39 10.29 0.39 -2.64
CA SER A 39 9.28 -0.60 -2.26
C SER A 39 8.98 -0.52 -0.77
N VAL A 40 7.70 -0.47 -0.44
CA VAL A 40 7.18 -0.42 0.93
C VAL A 40 6.15 -1.52 1.14
N THR A 41 5.91 -1.93 2.38
CA THR A 41 4.75 -2.72 2.77
C THR A 41 3.72 -1.78 3.38
N LEU A 42 2.45 -1.86 2.95
CA LEU A 42 1.38 -1.13 3.60
C LEU A 42 1.00 -1.81 4.92
N GLU A 43 0.86 -1.05 5.99
CA GLU A 43 0.50 -1.55 7.31
C GLU A 43 -0.92 -1.19 7.72
N ASN A 44 -1.33 0.01 7.41
CA ASN A 44 -2.66 0.52 7.76
C ASN A 44 -3.08 1.69 6.87
N ALA A 45 -4.36 2.02 6.94
CA ALA A 45 -4.89 3.27 6.41
C ALA A 45 -5.90 3.88 7.38
N ALA A 46 -5.98 5.20 7.39
CA ALA A 46 -6.99 5.95 8.12
C ALA A 46 -7.88 6.75 7.15
N PHE A 47 -9.15 6.87 7.49
CA PHE A 47 -10.16 7.51 6.68
C PHE A 47 -10.91 8.55 7.51
N THR A 48 -11.19 9.72 6.92
CA THR A 48 -11.98 10.76 7.57
C THR A 48 -13.48 10.46 7.51
N TRP A 49 -13.88 9.67 6.54
CA TRP A 49 -15.28 9.36 6.29
C TRP A 49 -15.39 7.99 5.63
N VAL A 50 -16.31 7.18 6.11
CA VAL A 50 -16.61 5.84 5.57
C VAL A 50 -18.12 5.62 5.69
N VAL A 51 -18.74 5.23 4.59
CA VAL A 51 -20.12 4.77 4.51
C VAL A 51 -20.14 3.37 3.93
N GLY A 52 -21.09 2.58 4.32
CA GLY A 52 -21.32 1.20 3.91
C GLY A 52 -22.18 0.52 4.97
N ASP A 53 -22.78 -0.60 4.64
CA ASP A 53 -23.53 -1.40 5.60
C ASP A 53 -22.60 -1.91 6.72
N ASN A 54 -23.12 -2.08 7.92
CA ASN A 54 -22.33 -2.29 9.14
C ASN A 54 -21.33 -3.44 9.06
N ASP A 55 -21.62 -4.47 8.26
CA ASP A 55 -20.75 -5.64 8.08
C ASP A 55 -19.94 -5.61 6.76
N SER A 56 -20.03 -4.53 5.97
CA SER A 56 -19.51 -4.47 4.61
C SER A 56 -18.48 -3.36 4.36
N LYS A 57 -17.97 -2.71 5.41
CA LYS A 57 -16.97 -1.67 5.26
C LYS A 57 -15.60 -2.31 5.07
N GLU A 58 -15.28 -2.64 3.85
CA GLU A 58 -13.98 -3.19 3.50
C GLU A 58 -13.26 -2.31 2.47
N VAL A 59 -11.95 -2.33 2.56
CA VAL A 59 -11.03 -1.76 1.57
C VAL A 59 -10.26 -2.87 0.89
N THR A 60 -9.96 -2.68 -0.39
CA THR A 60 -9.02 -3.51 -1.13
C THR A 60 -7.70 -2.78 -1.24
N VAL A 61 -6.60 -3.50 -0.99
CA VAL A 61 -5.25 -3.03 -1.25
C VAL A 61 -4.51 -4.03 -2.14
N ALA A 62 -3.70 -3.54 -3.08
CA ALA A 62 -2.91 -4.37 -3.98
C ALA A 62 -1.60 -3.67 -4.35
N GLY A 63 -0.48 -4.33 -4.11
CA GLY A 63 0.83 -3.87 -4.56
C GLY A 63 1.08 -4.28 -6.00
N LEU A 64 1.63 -3.38 -6.82
CA LEU A 64 1.87 -3.61 -8.23
C LEU A 64 3.37 -3.52 -8.56
N ASN A 65 3.81 -4.35 -9.50
CA ASN A 65 5.15 -4.30 -10.07
C ASN A 65 5.25 -3.32 -11.25
N SER A 66 4.12 -2.90 -11.83
CA SER A 66 4.04 -2.02 -12.98
C SER A 66 2.77 -1.18 -12.95
N ILE A 67 2.84 0.03 -13.47
CA ILE A 67 1.69 0.92 -13.68
C ILE A 67 1.32 1.08 -15.16
N ALA A 68 1.87 0.25 -16.05
CA ALA A 68 1.62 0.34 -17.50
C ALA A 68 0.13 0.27 -17.85
N ALA A 69 -0.67 -0.40 -17.02
CA ALA A 69 -2.12 -0.46 -17.18
C ALA A 69 -2.82 0.91 -17.00
N PHE A 70 -2.18 1.88 -16.39
CA PHE A 70 -2.73 3.22 -16.10
C PHE A 70 -2.09 4.31 -16.98
N GLU A 71 -1.19 3.95 -17.89
CA GLU A 71 -0.55 4.91 -18.78
C GLU A 71 -1.52 5.35 -19.88
N SER A 72 -1.29 6.55 -20.43
CA SER A 72 -2.11 7.10 -21.49
C SER A 72 -2.11 6.19 -22.72
N GLY A 73 -3.31 5.87 -23.23
CA GLY A 73 -3.50 4.98 -24.38
C GLY A 73 -3.54 3.49 -24.03
N ALA A 74 -3.38 3.10 -22.77
CA ALA A 74 -3.59 1.73 -22.36
C ALA A 74 -5.08 1.35 -22.48
N ASN A 75 -5.37 0.25 -23.15
CA ASN A 75 -6.71 -0.33 -23.18
C ASN A 75 -6.82 -1.38 -22.05
N SER A 76 -6.91 -0.89 -20.82
CA SER A 76 -6.80 -1.73 -19.63
C SER A 76 -8.14 -1.92 -18.94
N THR A 77 -8.27 -3.08 -18.35
CA THR A 77 -9.38 -3.46 -17.46
C THR A 77 -8.80 -3.86 -16.10
N TRP A 78 -9.63 -3.96 -15.09
CA TRP A 78 -9.20 -4.49 -13.80
C TRP A 78 -8.56 -5.88 -13.92
N ASN A 79 -9.03 -6.73 -14.84
CA ASN A 79 -8.41 -8.03 -15.10
C ASN A 79 -6.97 -7.90 -15.64
N THR A 80 -6.68 -6.83 -16.39
CA THR A 80 -5.30 -6.55 -16.85
C THR A 80 -4.42 -6.13 -15.68
N VAL A 81 -4.97 -5.36 -14.74
CA VAL A 81 -4.26 -4.91 -13.53
C VAL A 81 -3.89 -6.09 -12.63
N THR A 82 -4.74 -7.13 -12.54
CA THR A 82 -4.47 -8.31 -11.69
C THR A 82 -3.15 -8.99 -12.05
N SER A 83 -2.76 -8.97 -13.32
CA SER A 83 -1.48 -9.58 -13.76
C SER A 83 -0.22 -8.85 -13.26
N ALA A 84 -0.37 -7.62 -12.80
CA ALA A 84 0.72 -6.82 -12.24
C ALA A 84 0.81 -6.89 -10.71
N ILE A 85 -0.08 -7.64 -10.04
CA ILE A 85 -0.09 -7.75 -8.58
C ILE A 85 1.14 -8.53 -8.11
N VAL A 86 1.84 -7.95 -7.14
CA VAL A 86 2.98 -8.59 -6.48
C VAL A 86 2.47 -9.62 -5.47
N GLU A 87 3.16 -10.74 -5.37
CA GLU A 87 2.82 -11.80 -4.41
C GLU A 87 2.77 -11.27 -2.96
N ASN A 88 1.78 -11.73 -2.18
CA ASN A 88 1.55 -11.34 -0.78
C ASN A 88 1.29 -9.84 -0.55
N THR A 89 0.82 -9.13 -1.57
CA THR A 89 0.46 -7.70 -1.47
C THR A 89 -1.03 -7.42 -1.70
N LEU A 90 -1.81 -8.42 -2.06
CA LEU A 90 -3.26 -8.29 -2.23
C LEU A 90 -3.99 -8.68 -0.94
N GLY A 91 -4.97 -7.86 -0.56
CA GLY A 91 -5.86 -8.19 0.55
C GLY A 91 -7.08 -7.29 0.64
N HIS A 92 -8.08 -7.81 1.36
CA HIS A 92 -9.33 -7.14 1.70
C HIS A 92 -9.44 -7.03 3.21
N TYR A 93 -9.66 -5.82 3.71
CA TYR A 93 -9.56 -5.53 5.14
C TYR A 93 -10.75 -4.71 5.61
N GLY A 94 -11.35 -5.15 6.70
CA GLY A 94 -12.42 -4.42 7.35
C GLY A 94 -11.97 -3.06 7.86
N VAL A 95 -12.87 -2.08 7.76
CA VAL A 95 -12.67 -0.75 8.35
C VAL A 95 -13.38 -0.71 9.70
N GLY A 96 -12.63 -0.41 10.74
CA GLY A 96 -13.15 -0.32 12.11
C GLY A 96 -14.12 0.84 12.33
N SER A 97 -14.70 0.90 13.50
CA SER A 97 -15.54 2.01 13.94
C SER A 97 -14.71 3.29 14.08
N LYS A 98 -15.39 4.45 14.04
CA LYS A 98 -14.76 5.75 14.22
C LYS A 98 -14.14 5.86 15.60
N GLY A 99 -12.83 6.07 15.63
CA GLY A 99 -12.06 6.22 16.86
C GLY A 99 -12.24 7.58 17.54
N SER A 100 -11.66 7.72 18.73
CA SER A 100 -11.67 9.00 19.50
C SER A 100 -10.91 10.13 18.79
N ASN A 101 -9.98 9.78 17.91
CA ASN A 101 -9.27 10.71 17.01
C ASN A 101 -10.13 11.21 15.83
N GLY A 102 -11.38 10.76 15.73
CA GLY A 102 -12.29 11.12 14.65
C GLY A 102 -12.05 10.39 13.33
N LEU A 103 -11.17 9.41 13.29
CA LEU A 103 -10.84 8.63 12.10
C LEU A 103 -11.37 7.22 12.18
N TYR A 104 -11.61 6.62 11.02
CA TYR A 104 -11.83 5.20 10.83
C TYR A 104 -10.50 4.57 10.42
N GLU A 105 -10.18 3.39 10.89
CA GLU A 105 -8.89 2.75 10.64
C GLU A 105 -9.08 1.34 10.09
N SER A 106 -8.19 0.95 9.19
CA SER A 106 -8.04 -0.42 8.68
C SER A 106 -6.59 -0.84 8.81
N THR A 107 -6.34 -2.02 9.36
CA THR A 107 -5.00 -2.58 9.56
C THR A 107 -4.77 -3.77 8.62
N PHE A 108 -3.63 -3.79 7.95
CA PHE A 108 -3.32 -4.74 6.87
C PHE A 108 -2.43 -5.89 7.36
N THR A 109 -2.91 -6.64 8.34
CA THR A 109 -2.14 -7.66 9.09
C THR A 109 -1.64 -8.85 8.27
N LYS A 110 -2.16 -9.04 7.05
CA LYS A 110 -1.81 -10.19 6.20
C LYS A 110 -0.87 -9.82 5.05
N LEU A 111 -0.54 -8.54 4.88
CA LEU A 111 0.39 -8.12 3.85
C LEU A 111 1.82 -8.36 4.34
N THR A 112 2.57 -9.16 3.61
CA THR A 112 3.99 -9.45 3.88
C THR A 112 4.88 -9.10 2.69
N GLY A 113 4.27 -8.85 1.53
CA GLY A 113 4.96 -8.38 0.34
C GLY A 113 5.19 -6.88 0.36
N SER A 114 6.15 -6.43 -0.43
CA SER A 114 6.44 -5.01 -0.64
C SER A 114 6.33 -4.66 -2.12
N ALA A 115 5.87 -3.45 -2.41
CA ALA A 115 5.76 -2.93 -3.76
C ALA A 115 6.06 -1.43 -3.79
N LYS A 116 6.43 -0.95 -4.98
CA LYS A 116 6.64 0.47 -5.22
C LYS A 116 5.34 1.21 -5.53
N TYR A 117 4.39 0.51 -6.12
CA TYR A 117 3.09 1.04 -6.50
C TYR A 117 2.00 0.30 -5.74
N TRP A 118 1.02 1.02 -5.25
CA TRP A 118 -0.07 0.43 -4.50
C TRP A 118 -1.41 1.00 -4.93
N LEU A 119 -2.38 0.12 -5.07
CA LEU A 119 -3.78 0.49 -5.14
C LEU A 119 -4.40 0.39 -3.76
N ILE A 120 -5.23 1.35 -3.42
CA ILE A 120 -6.10 1.32 -2.24
C ILE A 120 -7.43 1.97 -2.57
N GLY A 121 -8.53 1.30 -2.27
CA GLY A 121 -9.86 1.81 -2.58
C GLY A 121 -10.97 1.01 -1.91
N ALA A 122 -12.20 1.29 -2.29
CA ALA A 122 -13.35 0.52 -1.87
C ALA A 122 -13.21 -0.95 -2.29
N TYR A 123 -13.89 -1.85 -1.58
CA TYR A 123 -13.81 -3.29 -1.84
C TYR A 123 -14.05 -3.61 -3.33
N ASN A 124 -13.03 -4.16 -3.96
CA ASN A 124 -13.04 -4.54 -5.37
C ASN A 124 -13.18 -6.05 -5.53
N THR A 125 -14.35 -6.48 -5.98
CA THR A 125 -14.70 -7.89 -6.12
C THR A 125 -13.93 -8.61 -7.23
N ILE A 126 -13.29 -7.89 -8.15
CA ILE A 126 -12.51 -8.50 -9.24
C ILE A 126 -11.19 -9.06 -8.69
N PHE A 127 -10.71 -8.52 -7.57
CA PHE A 127 -9.50 -8.99 -6.89
C PHE A 127 -9.78 -10.05 -5.82
N ASP A 128 -11.03 -10.50 -5.67
CA ASP A 128 -11.42 -11.49 -4.67
C ASP A 128 -12.07 -12.71 -5.33
N ASP A 129 -11.38 -13.84 -5.32
CA ASP A 129 -11.88 -15.12 -5.87
C ASP A 129 -13.12 -15.63 -5.13
N ASN A 130 -13.35 -15.16 -3.91
CA ASN A 130 -14.50 -15.49 -3.07
C ASN A 130 -15.42 -14.28 -2.87
N ALA A 131 -15.59 -13.48 -3.91
CA ALA A 131 -16.33 -12.22 -3.84
C ALA A 131 -17.69 -12.33 -3.15
N LYS A 132 -17.86 -11.53 -2.12
CA LYS A 132 -19.08 -11.46 -1.33
C LYS A 132 -20.13 -10.62 -2.05
N SER A 133 -21.36 -11.11 -2.10
CA SER A 133 -22.45 -10.45 -2.86
C SER A 133 -22.97 -9.15 -2.23
N ASN A 134 -22.68 -8.89 -0.95
CA ASN A 134 -23.31 -7.83 -0.16
C ASN A 134 -22.42 -6.60 0.07
N PHE A 135 -21.31 -6.45 -0.66
CA PHE A 135 -20.35 -5.35 -0.50
C PHE A 135 -20.53 -4.24 -1.53
N ASN A 136 -21.77 -3.93 -1.85
CA ASN A 136 -22.10 -2.79 -2.70
C ASN A 136 -22.23 -1.53 -1.82
N SER A 137 -21.77 -0.38 -2.34
CA SER A 137 -21.95 0.93 -1.69
C SER A 137 -20.97 1.25 -0.55
N VAL A 138 -19.77 0.70 -0.59
CA VAL A 138 -18.69 1.21 0.26
C VAL A 138 -18.18 2.51 -0.34
N GLN A 139 -18.17 3.56 0.47
CA GLN A 139 -17.65 4.87 0.10
C GLN A 139 -16.70 5.34 1.18
N LEU A 140 -15.56 5.91 0.79
CA LEU A 140 -14.53 6.32 1.74
C LEU A 140 -13.75 7.56 1.29
N LYS A 141 -13.17 8.28 2.27
CA LYS A 141 -12.23 9.37 2.03
C LYS A 141 -10.95 9.09 2.79
N LEU A 142 -9.89 8.83 2.04
CA LEU A 142 -8.58 8.51 2.59
C LEU A 142 -7.98 9.70 3.33
N SER A 143 -7.38 9.48 4.49
CA SER A 143 -6.69 10.49 5.30
C SER A 143 -5.19 10.28 5.30
N SER A 144 -4.76 9.07 5.63
CA SER A 144 -3.35 8.74 5.73
C SER A 144 -3.12 7.25 5.51
N ILE A 145 -1.86 6.91 5.26
CA ILE A 145 -1.38 5.53 5.08
C ILE A 145 -0.14 5.33 5.93
N GLY A 146 -0.11 4.23 6.67
CA GLY A 146 1.06 3.74 7.36
C GLY A 146 1.81 2.73 6.49
N VAL A 147 3.11 2.88 6.42
CA VAL A 147 4.00 2.01 5.65
C VAL A 147 5.20 1.62 6.47
N SER A 148 5.74 0.41 6.22
CA SER A 148 7.08 0.02 6.63
C SER A 148 7.99 -0.15 5.41
N MET A 149 9.25 0.18 5.60
CA MET A 149 10.30 -0.09 4.63
C MET A 149 11.18 -1.22 5.19
N THR A 150 11.40 -2.25 4.39
CA THR A 150 12.48 -3.17 4.68
C THR A 150 13.77 -2.39 4.43
N GLN A 151 14.36 -1.85 5.49
CA GLN A 151 15.69 -1.28 5.34
C GLN A 151 16.61 -2.38 4.81
N PRO A 152 17.32 -2.19 3.68
CA PRO A 152 18.44 -3.04 3.39
C PRO A 152 19.32 -2.98 4.65
N THR A 153 19.59 -4.13 5.26
CA THR A 153 20.68 -4.22 6.23
C THR A 153 21.89 -3.67 5.49
N ALA A 154 22.28 -2.45 5.82
CA ALA A 154 23.57 -1.95 5.37
C ALA A 154 24.56 -2.98 5.91
N GLU A 155 25.06 -3.84 5.05
CA GLU A 155 26.29 -4.55 5.34
C GLU A 155 27.30 -3.45 5.51
N VAL A 156 27.53 -3.05 6.75
CA VAL A 156 28.67 -2.26 7.13
C VAL A 156 29.85 -3.18 6.80
N SER A 157 30.30 -3.10 5.55
CA SER A 157 31.57 -3.72 5.19
C SER A 157 32.61 -3.05 6.08
N GLU A 158 33.01 -3.74 7.13
CA GLU A 158 34.14 -3.40 7.97
C GLU A 158 35.47 -3.99 7.44
N PRO A 159 35.89 -3.77 6.21
CA PRO A 159 37.23 -4.22 5.82
C PRO A 159 38.28 -3.15 6.13
N GLY A 160 37.88 -1.86 6.23
CA GLY A 160 38.86 -0.77 6.38
C GLY A 160 39.35 -0.56 7.81
N ALA A 161 38.46 -0.64 8.80
CA ALA A 161 38.82 -0.39 10.19
C ALA A 161 39.68 -1.53 10.79
N LEU A 162 39.33 -2.78 10.49
CA LEU A 162 40.12 -3.95 10.93
C LEU A 162 41.46 -4.03 10.20
N ALA A 163 41.53 -3.70 8.91
CA ALA A 163 42.79 -3.65 8.16
C ALA A 163 43.69 -2.51 8.64
N LEU A 164 43.14 -1.33 8.93
CA LEU A 164 43.89 -0.19 9.51
C LEU A 164 44.39 -0.49 10.92
N MET A 165 43.57 -1.17 11.75
CA MET A 165 43.95 -1.58 13.09
C MET A 165 45.07 -2.65 13.05
N GLY A 166 44.96 -3.62 12.13
CA GLY A 166 46.00 -4.62 11.89
C GLY A 166 47.32 -4.04 11.42
N LEU A 167 47.30 -3.09 10.47
CA LEU A 167 48.46 -2.34 10.00
C LEU A 167 49.09 -1.48 11.12
N GLY A 168 48.25 -0.80 11.92
CA GLY A 168 48.71 0.02 13.06
C GLY A 168 49.45 -0.82 14.11
N LEU A 169 48.89 -1.95 14.50
CA LEU A 169 49.50 -2.89 15.46
C LEU A 169 50.78 -3.52 14.89
N GLY A 170 50.79 -3.90 13.61
CA GLY A 170 51.94 -4.43 12.92
C GLY A 170 53.12 -3.47 12.89
N LEU A 171 52.88 -2.19 12.63
CA LEU A 171 53.90 -1.13 12.65
C LEU A 171 54.47 -0.87 14.03
N VAL A 172 53.66 -0.89 15.07
CA VAL A 172 54.10 -0.72 16.46
C VAL A 172 54.98 -1.91 16.90
N LEU A 173 54.60 -3.13 16.58
CA LEU A 173 55.40 -4.33 16.90
C LEU A 173 56.72 -4.37 16.11
N TYR A 174 56.72 -3.94 14.84
CA TYR A 174 57.93 -3.86 14.05
C TYR A 174 58.92 -2.84 14.58
N ARG A 175 58.46 -1.66 15.00
CA ARG A 175 59.34 -0.64 15.65
C ARG A 175 59.96 -1.12 16.98
N ARG A 176 59.18 -1.89 17.76
CA ARG A 176 59.64 -2.43 19.06
C ARG A 176 60.77 -3.46 18.88
N LYS A 177 60.72 -4.28 17.82
CA LYS A 177 61.74 -5.29 17.50
C LYS A 177 63.04 -4.70 17.00
N ARG A 178 63.06 -3.46 16.49
CA ARG A 178 64.30 -2.76 16.00
C ARG A 178 65.03 -2.00 17.09
N ARG A 179 64.54 -1.94 18.30
CA ARG A 179 65.17 -1.23 19.45
C ARG A 179 65.77 -2.13 20.50
N VAL A 180 65.92 -3.42 20.22
CA VAL A 180 66.62 -4.40 21.04
C VAL A 180 68.00 -4.75 20.43
#